data_2094ac1e7512b6278760d392b8a98018
#
_entry.id   2094ac1e7512b6278760d392b8a98018
#
_cell.length_a   1.000
_cell.length_b   1.000
_cell.length_c   1.000
_cell.angle_alpha   90.00
_cell.angle_beta   90.00
_cell.angle_gamma   90.00
#
_symmetry.space_group_name_H-M   'P 1'
#
loop_
_entity.id
_entity.type
_entity.pdbx_description
1 polymer ?
#
loop_
_entity_poly.entity_id
_entity_poly.type
_entity_poly.pdbx_seq_one_letter_code
_entity_poly.pdbx_strand_id
1 'polypeptide(L)'
;MPGVTPGKWTRRWAERLPDVPLTAFQCGQDEQTAILRDGRADLSFVRIPVDREGLNVIPLYTELPVVVAPKEHEIALYDDEVPYQEIAAENFLDPEEMGGAKTGIEVVASGGGLMILPMSVARLYNRKDVVYRTVTDQPETQIGLAWLADRTDAAIEEFIGIVRGRTARSSRQPSVQEQQEKTKGRKTSKTSKNTAQNDGGAAGKGANAGKGSGGRRQGGSGPAAGKQSGKGKPGGGRTPKGRGPRRGRR
;
A
#
# COMPACT_ATOMS: atom_id res chain seq x y z
N MET A 1 -2.51 -8.18 -13.32
CA MET A 1 -1.58 -9.18 -12.76
C MET A 1 -2.26 -9.92 -11.62
N PRO A 2 -2.18 -11.25 -11.49
CA PRO A 2 -2.81 -12.01 -10.42
C PRO A 2 -2.36 -11.57 -9.02
N GLY A 3 -3.30 -11.53 -8.07
CA GLY A 3 -3.05 -11.19 -6.66
C GLY A 3 -3.01 -9.70 -6.33
N VAL A 4 -2.71 -8.82 -7.27
CA VAL A 4 -2.72 -7.38 -7.01
C VAL A 4 -4.14 -6.83 -7.13
N THR A 5 -4.62 -6.17 -6.06
CA THR A 5 -5.94 -5.55 -6.01
C THR A 5 -5.81 -4.03 -5.92
N PRO A 6 -6.02 -3.29 -7.02
CA PRO A 6 -5.85 -1.84 -7.05
C PRO A 6 -6.99 -1.05 -6.37
N GLY A 7 -8.00 -1.70 -5.81
CA GLY A 7 -9.24 -1.09 -5.33
C GLY A 7 -9.11 0.11 -4.41
N LYS A 8 -8.09 0.13 -3.52
CA LYS A 8 -7.84 1.29 -2.65
C LYS A 8 -7.37 2.53 -3.43
N TRP A 9 -6.61 2.33 -4.50
CA TRP A 9 -6.07 3.41 -5.33
C TRP A 9 -7.10 3.90 -6.34
N THR A 10 -7.88 2.98 -6.96
CA THR A 10 -8.96 3.35 -7.88
C THR A 10 -10.07 4.13 -7.17
N ARG A 11 -10.38 3.79 -5.91
CA ARG A 11 -11.31 4.57 -5.10
C ARG A 11 -10.78 5.99 -4.85
N ARG A 12 -9.52 6.12 -4.44
CA ARG A 12 -8.88 7.43 -4.23
C ARG A 12 -8.81 8.26 -5.50
N TRP A 13 -8.62 7.61 -6.65
CA TRP A 13 -8.68 8.26 -7.94
C TRP A 13 -10.05 8.88 -8.20
N ALA A 14 -11.11 8.09 -8.06
CA ALA A 14 -12.48 8.56 -8.26
C ALA A 14 -12.88 9.70 -7.30
N GLU A 15 -12.33 9.69 -6.07
CA GLU A 15 -12.53 10.77 -5.11
C GLU A 15 -11.81 12.07 -5.52
N ARG A 16 -10.65 11.98 -6.18
CA ARG A 16 -9.83 13.16 -6.53
C ARG A 16 -10.12 13.70 -7.92
N LEU A 17 -10.39 12.83 -8.86
CA LEU A 17 -10.58 13.12 -10.28
C LEU A 17 -11.88 12.47 -10.78
N PRO A 18 -13.06 12.89 -10.27
CA PRO A 18 -14.33 12.26 -10.60
C PRO A 18 -14.67 12.37 -12.09
N ASP A 19 -14.16 13.40 -12.78
CA ASP A 19 -14.40 13.66 -14.20
C ASP A 19 -13.42 12.94 -15.13
N VAL A 20 -12.40 12.25 -14.58
CA VAL A 20 -11.40 11.50 -15.34
C VAL A 20 -11.61 10.01 -15.14
N PRO A 21 -12.15 9.30 -16.14
CA PRO A 21 -12.42 7.88 -16.02
C PRO A 21 -11.13 7.07 -15.83
N LEU A 22 -11.16 6.08 -14.94
CA LEU A 22 -10.09 5.12 -14.74
C LEU A 22 -10.62 3.71 -14.93
N THR A 23 -10.08 3.01 -15.92
CA THR A 23 -10.38 1.59 -16.16
C THR A 23 -9.26 0.72 -15.60
N ALA A 24 -9.60 -0.26 -14.78
CA ALA A 24 -8.67 -1.26 -14.27
C ALA A 24 -9.08 -2.65 -14.77
N PHE A 25 -8.15 -3.40 -15.31
CA PHE A 25 -8.34 -4.76 -15.78
C PHE A 25 -7.18 -5.66 -15.36
N GLN A 26 -7.39 -6.97 -15.38
CA GLN A 26 -6.37 -7.95 -15.05
C GLN A 26 -5.72 -8.49 -16.33
N CYS A 27 -4.39 -8.64 -16.31
CA CYS A 27 -3.60 -9.30 -17.35
C CYS A 27 -2.79 -10.46 -16.74
N GLY A 28 -2.24 -11.31 -17.58
CA GLY A 28 -1.27 -12.32 -17.19
C GLY A 28 0.01 -11.72 -16.58
N GLN A 29 0.78 -12.54 -15.90
CA GLN A 29 2.08 -12.09 -15.37
C GLN A 29 3.09 -11.89 -16.49
N ASP A 30 3.03 -12.71 -17.51
CA ASP A 30 3.82 -12.64 -18.74
C ASP A 30 3.53 -11.40 -19.59
N GLU A 31 2.31 -10.87 -19.53
CA GLU A 31 1.89 -9.68 -20.28
C GLU A 31 2.17 -8.35 -19.54
N GLN A 32 2.64 -8.37 -18.30
CA GLN A 32 2.65 -7.21 -17.39
C GLN A 32 3.41 -5.98 -17.92
N THR A 33 4.39 -6.13 -18.80
CA THR A 33 5.11 -5.04 -19.46
C THR A 33 4.69 -4.87 -20.93
N ALA A 34 4.31 -5.94 -21.61
CA ALA A 34 3.86 -5.91 -23.00
C ALA A 34 2.63 -5.01 -23.18
N ILE A 35 1.67 -5.05 -22.25
CA ILE A 35 0.46 -4.20 -22.31
C ILE A 35 0.74 -2.70 -22.31
N LEU A 36 1.89 -2.27 -21.75
CA LEU A 36 2.34 -0.87 -21.78
C LEU A 36 2.91 -0.52 -23.15
N ARG A 37 3.77 -1.41 -23.70
CA ARG A 37 4.41 -1.23 -25.01
C ARG A 37 3.38 -1.26 -26.14
N ASP A 38 2.33 -2.07 -25.98
CA ASP A 38 1.21 -2.17 -26.94
C ASP A 38 0.19 -1.02 -26.81
N GLY A 39 0.36 -0.14 -25.83
CA GLY A 39 -0.57 0.97 -25.57
C GLY A 39 -1.94 0.54 -25.06
N ARG A 40 -2.09 -0.70 -24.56
CA ARG A 40 -3.34 -1.22 -23.98
C ARG A 40 -3.58 -0.70 -22.57
N ALA A 41 -2.52 -0.24 -21.89
CA ALA A 41 -2.59 0.38 -20.57
C ALA A 41 -1.57 1.52 -20.46
N ASP A 42 -1.89 2.52 -19.65
CA ASP A 42 -1.01 3.64 -19.34
C ASP A 42 -0.08 3.31 -18.16
N LEU A 43 -0.57 2.46 -17.26
CA LEU A 43 0.11 2.03 -16.03
C LEU A 43 -0.08 0.52 -15.83
N SER A 44 0.94 -0.17 -15.36
CA SER A 44 0.87 -1.59 -14.98
C SER A 44 1.49 -1.84 -13.62
N PHE A 45 0.82 -2.63 -12.79
CA PHE A 45 1.47 -3.23 -11.64
C PHE A 45 2.32 -4.40 -12.13
N VAL A 46 3.57 -4.47 -11.67
CA VAL A 46 4.55 -5.46 -12.12
C VAL A 46 5.18 -6.19 -10.94
N ARG A 47 5.49 -7.48 -11.11
CA ARG A 47 6.38 -8.25 -10.23
C ARG A 47 7.80 -8.10 -10.72
N ILE A 48 8.66 -7.59 -9.87
CA ILE A 48 10.08 -7.40 -10.15
C ILE A 48 10.80 -8.73 -9.82
N PRO A 49 11.72 -9.17 -10.68
CA PRO A 49 12.36 -8.44 -11.78
C PRO A 49 11.52 -8.40 -13.07
N VAL A 50 11.64 -7.31 -13.82
CA VAL A 50 11.09 -7.13 -15.17
C VAL A 50 12.10 -6.45 -16.08
N ASP A 51 11.98 -6.69 -17.38
CA ASP A 51 12.68 -5.87 -18.37
C ASP A 51 12.21 -4.42 -18.28
N ARG A 52 13.16 -3.51 -18.04
CA ARG A 52 12.90 -2.08 -17.83
C ARG A 52 13.20 -1.22 -19.04
N GLU A 53 13.54 -1.81 -20.17
CA GLU A 53 13.84 -1.05 -21.37
C GLU A 53 12.62 -0.21 -21.78
N GLY A 54 12.82 1.12 -21.91
CA GLY A 54 11.75 2.07 -22.22
C GLY A 54 10.70 2.26 -21.12
N LEU A 55 10.93 1.74 -19.90
CA LEU A 55 9.98 1.80 -18.79
C LEU A 55 10.56 2.54 -17.57
N ASN A 56 9.73 3.36 -16.97
CA ASN A 56 9.91 3.80 -15.58
C ASN A 56 9.25 2.77 -14.66
N VAL A 57 9.96 2.36 -13.61
CA VAL A 57 9.46 1.41 -12.62
C VAL A 57 9.75 1.92 -11.22
N ILE A 58 8.73 2.04 -10.40
CA ILE A 58 8.87 2.38 -8.98
C ILE A 58 8.45 1.20 -8.10
N PRO A 59 9.25 0.83 -7.08
CA PRO A 59 8.86 -0.17 -6.12
C PRO A 59 7.73 0.35 -5.21
N LEU A 60 6.82 -0.52 -4.82
CA LEU A 60 5.67 -0.20 -3.97
C LEU A 60 5.69 -0.92 -2.63
N TYR A 61 5.75 -2.25 -2.68
CA TYR A 61 5.75 -3.11 -1.50
C TYR A 61 6.31 -4.49 -1.86
N THR A 62 6.59 -5.30 -0.85
CA THR A 62 7.02 -6.68 -1.00
C THR A 62 5.93 -7.65 -0.57
N GLU A 63 5.96 -8.85 -1.13
CA GLU A 63 5.09 -9.97 -0.80
C GLU A 63 5.94 -11.13 -0.28
N LEU A 64 5.52 -11.70 0.84
CA LEU A 64 6.18 -12.87 1.41
C LEU A 64 5.96 -14.11 0.52
N PRO A 65 6.98 -14.96 0.37
CA PRO A 65 6.81 -16.27 -0.24
C PRO A 65 6.01 -17.19 0.70
N VAL A 66 5.10 -17.96 0.14
CA VAL A 66 4.36 -18.99 0.87
C VAL A 66 4.47 -20.32 0.15
N VAL A 67 4.59 -21.41 0.89
CA VAL A 67 4.42 -22.75 0.36
C VAL A 67 2.95 -23.13 0.45
N VAL A 68 2.42 -23.67 -0.64
CA VAL A 68 1.08 -24.24 -0.73
C VAL A 68 1.22 -25.76 -0.78
N ALA A 69 0.44 -26.46 0.06
CA ALA A 69 0.45 -27.92 0.16
C ALA A 69 -0.97 -28.45 0.33
N PRO A 70 -1.20 -29.77 0.13
CA PRO A 70 -2.44 -30.42 0.54
C PRO A 70 -2.70 -30.20 2.03
N LYS A 71 -3.98 -30.10 2.41
CA LYS A 71 -4.38 -29.81 3.77
C LYS A 71 -3.88 -30.82 4.81
N GLU A 72 -3.70 -32.07 4.41
CA GLU A 72 -3.22 -33.18 5.22
C GLU A 72 -1.69 -33.25 5.29
N HIS A 73 -0.97 -32.35 4.60
CA HIS A 73 0.49 -32.31 4.61
C HIS A 73 1.03 -31.81 5.95
N GLU A 74 2.24 -32.26 6.32
CA GLU A 74 2.90 -31.93 7.60
C GLU A 74 3.07 -30.43 7.82
N ILE A 75 3.16 -29.60 6.79
CA ILE A 75 3.22 -28.14 6.94
C ILE A 75 1.97 -27.57 7.64
N ALA A 76 0.86 -28.29 7.66
CA ALA A 76 -0.33 -27.88 8.39
C ALA A 76 -0.12 -27.81 9.91
N LEU A 77 0.89 -28.53 10.43
CA LEU A 77 1.27 -28.54 11.85
C LEU A 77 2.02 -27.28 12.29
N TYR A 78 2.58 -26.53 11.35
CA TYR A 78 3.18 -25.23 11.64
C TYR A 78 2.08 -24.18 11.84
N ASP A 79 2.29 -23.23 12.75
CA ASP A 79 1.30 -22.18 13.01
C ASP A 79 1.23 -21.19 11.82
N ASP A 80 2.29 -20.43 11.55
CA ASP A 80 2.31 -19.40 10.51
C ASP A 80 3.47 -19.51 9.52
N GLU A 81 4.64 -19.98 9.98
CA GLU A 81 5.89 -19.98 9.21
C GLU A 81 6.53 -21.37 9.20
N VAL A 82 7.20 -21.70 8.08
CA VAL A 82 7.99 -22.92 7.92
C VAL A 82 9.35 -22.57 7.34
N PRO A 83 10.46 -23.05 7.95
CA PRO A 83 11.80 -22.87 7.37
C PRO A 83 11.91 -23.65 6.05
N TYR A 84 12.50 -23.02 5.03
CA TYR A 84 12.68 -23.70 3.73
C TYR A 84 13.42 -25.03 3.86
N GLN A 85 14.39 -25.12 4.75
CA GLN A 85 15.18 -26.33 4.95
C GLN A 85 14.33 -27.54 5.39
N GLU A 86 13.23 -27.32 6.11
CA GLU A 86 12.33 -28.40 6.54
C GLU A 86 11.52 -29.00 5.39
N ILE A 87 11.39 -28.29 4.29
CA ILE A 87 10.63 -28.69 3.11
C ILE A 87 11.50 -28.83 1.85
N ALA A 88 12.81 -28.60 1.95
CA ALA A 88 13.71 -28.58 0.79
C ALA A 88 13.80 -29.90 0.03
N ALA A 89 13.49 -31.04 0.69
CA ALA A 89 13.48 -32.36 0.09
C ALA A 89 12.15 -32.74 -0.60
N GLU A 90 11.13 -31.87 -0.49
CA GLU A 90 9.83 -32.10 -1.11
C GLU A 90 9.85 -31.88 -2.63
N ASN A 91 8.83 -32.47 -3.29
CA ASN A 91 8.63 -32.25 -4.72
C ASN A 91 7.98 -30.89 -4.97
N PHE A 92 8.74 -29.92 -5.50
CA PHE A 92 8.21 -28.61 -5.86
C PHE A 92 7.77 -28.54 -7.31
N LEU A 93 6.57 -28.02 -7.51
CA LEU A 93 5.97 -27.76 -8.82
C LEU A 93 6.28 -26.33 -9.25
N ASP A 94 6.71 -26.17 -10.50
CA ASP A 94 6.88 -24.83 -11.10
C ASP A 94 5.53 -24.31 -11.61
N PRO A 95 5.07 -23.13 -11.16
CA PRO A 95 3.82 -22.54 -11.65
C PRO A 95 3.78 -22.36 -13.17
N GLU A 96 4.91 -22.06 -13.82
CA GLU A 96 4.97 -21.82 -15.26
C GLU A 96 4.79 -23.14 -16.03
N GLU A 97 5.44 -24.22 -15.60
CA GLU A 97 5.29 -25.57 -16.16
C GLU A 97 3.87 -26.13 -15.98
N MET A 98 3.19 -25.72 -14.91
CA MET A 98 1.81 -26.14 -14.62
C MET A 98 0.76 -25.34 -15.40
N GLY A 99 1.14 -24.41 -16.27
CA GLY A 99 0.20 -23.53 -16.98
C GLY A 99 -0.40 -22.44 -16.09
N GLY A 100 0.33 -22.06 -15.04
CA GLY A 100 -0.03 -20.98 -14.13
C GLY A 100 -0.39 -21.45 -12.72
N ALA A 101 -0.29 -20.54 -11.77
CA ALA A 101 -0.51 -20.82 -10.35
C ALA A 101 -1.89 -21.45 -10.04
N LYS A 102 -2.94 -21.07 -10.78
CA LYS A 102 -4.27 -21.64 -10.58
C LYS A 102 -4.29 -23.15 -10.82
N THR A 103 -3.81 -23.59 -11.98
CA THR A 103 -3.72 -25.01 -12.34
C THR A 103 -2.76 -25.74 -11.41
N GLY A 104 -1.62 -25.12 -11.11
CA GLY A 104 -0.64 -25.71 -10.19
C GLY A 104 -1.22 -25.97 -8.80
N ILE A 105 -2.02 -25.07 -8.24
CA ILE A 105 -2.70 -25.30 -6.96
C ILE A 105 -3.71 -26.46 -7.04
N GLU A 106 -4.33 -26.69 -8.20
CA GLU A 106 -5.21 -27.86 -8.41
C GLU A 106 -4.41 -29.18 -8.37
N VAL A 107 -3.20 -29.18 -8.94
CA VAL A 107 -2.27 -30.31 -8.85
C VAL A 107 -1.76 -30.51 -7.42
N VAL A 108 -1.40 -29.43 -6.73
CA VAL A 108 -1.06 -29.49 -5.29
C VAL A 108 -2.19 -30.12 -4.48
N ALA A 109 -3.42 -29.67 -4.67
CA ALA A 109 -4.59 -30.20 -3.95
C ALA A 109 -4.80 -31.70 -4.15
N SER A 110 -4.37 -32.25 -5.30
CA SER A 110 -4.42 -33.70 -5.58
C SER A 110 -3.21 -34.48 -5.05
N GLY A 111 -2.28 -33.83 -4.35
CA GLY A 111 -1.08 -34.47 -3.80
C GLY A 111 0.09 -34.57 -4.77
N GLY A 112 0.10 -33.80 -5.87
CA GLY A 112 1.16 -33.84 -6.88
C GLY A 112 2.49 -33.22 -6.44
N GLY A 113 2.51 -32.49 -5.31
CA GLY A 113 3.68 -31.82 -4.77
C GLY A 113 3.34 -30.54 -4.03
N LEU A 114 4.35 -29.74 -3.74
CA LEU A 114 4.23 -28.42 -3.13
C LEU A 114 4.46 -27.33 -4.17
N MET A 115 4.05 -26.09 -3.86
CA MET A 115 4.32 -24.95 -4.73
C MET A 115 4.63 -23.72 -3.89
N ILE A 116 5.71 -23.00 -4.20
CA ILE A 116 6.02 -21.72 -3.59
C ILE A 116 5.46 -20.59 -4.46
N LEU A 117 4.66 -19.72 -3.85
CA LEU A 117 3.97 -18.63 -4.52
C LEU A 117 4.07 -17.34 -3.70
N PRO A 118 3.93 -16.16 -4.31
CA PRO A 118 3.68 -14.94 -3.56
C PRO A 118 2.36 -15.06 -2.77
N MET A 119 2.35 -14.53 -1.55
CA MET A 119 1.19 -14.60 -0.62
C MET A 119 -0.14 -14.18 -1.28
N SER A 120 -0.11 -13.12 -2.08
CA SER A 120 -1.33 -12.60 -2.73
C SER A 120 -1.90 -13.58 -3.77
N VAL A 121 -1.05 -14.34 -4.46
CA VAL A 121 -1.45 -15.35 -5.44
C VAL A 121 -2.04 -16.57 -4.75
N ALA A 122 -1.39 -17.05 -3.69
CA ALA A 122 -1.92 -18.14 -2.88
C ALA A 122 -3.30 -17.80 -2.28
N ARG A 123 -3.48 -16.57 -1.81
CA ARG A 123 -4.79 -16.09 -1.31
C ARG A 123 -5.84 -15.99 -2.41
N LEU A 124 -5.46 -15.53 -3.60
CA LEU A 124 -6.37 -15.40 -4.74
C LEU A 124 -6.96 -16.75 -5.16
N TYR A 125 -6.14 -17.80 -5.16
CA TYR A 125 -6.51 -19.15 -5.57
C TYR A 125 -6.70 -20.11 -4.40
N ASN A 126 -6.94 -19.57 -3.19
CA ASN A 126 -7.12 -20.38 -1.98
C ASN A 126 -8.29 -21.36 -2.13
N ARG A 127 -8.09 -22.59 -1.64
CA ARG A 127 -9.04 -23.71 -1.68
C ARG A 127 -9.17 -24.32 -0.29
N LYS A 128 -10.24 -25.08 -0.07
CA LYS A 128 -10.51 -25.76 1.22
C LYS A 128 -9.61 -26.97 1.46
N ASP A 129 -9.09 -27.55 0.40
CA ASP A 129 -8.26 -28.75 0.34
C ASP A 129 -6.75 -28.46 0.29
N VAL A 130 -6.35 -27.20 0.42
CA VAL A 130 -4.95 -26.78 0.54
C VAL A 130 -4.74 -25.92 1.80
N VAL A 131 -3.50 -25.91 2.24
CA VAL A 131 -3.00 -25.02 3.29
C VAL A 131 -1.80 -24.26 2.75
N TYR A 132 -1.56 -23.05 3.26
CA TYR A 132 -0.33 -22.32 2.95
C TYR A 132 0.32 -21.78 4.22
N ARG A 133 1.67 -21.71 4.21
CA ARG A 133 2.51 -21.15 5.28
C ARG A 133 3.56 -20.26 4.69
N THR A 134 3.92 -19.21 5.40
CA THR A 134 5.05 -18.36 5.00
C THR A 134 6.33 -19.18 5.04
N VAL A 135 7.14 -19.08 3.99
CA VAL A 135 8.45 -19.74 3.95
C VAL A 135 9.50 -18.75 4.39
N THR A 136 10.25 -19.07 5.45
CA THR A 136 11.43 -18.30 5.84
C THR A 136 12.63 -18.67 4.97
N ASP A 137 13.62 -17.78 4.90
CA ASP A 137 14.86 -17.96 4.12
C ASP A 137 14.66 -18.05 2.60
N GLN A 138 13.52 -17.55 2.10
CA GLN A 138 13.25 -17.38 0.68
C GLN A 138 13.06 -15.90 0.33
N PRO A 139 13.46 -15.48 -0.88
CA PRO A 139 13.37 -14.07 -1.26
C PRO A 139 11.91 -13.61 -1.37
N GLU A 140 11.66 -12.41 -0.85
CA GLU A 140 10.38 -11.72 -1.05
C GLU A 140 10.20 -11.29 -2.51
N THR A 141 8.96 -11.24 -2.95
CA THR A 141 8.61 -10.75 -4.29
C THR A 141 8.27 -9.27 -4.22
N GLN A 142 8.98 -8.43 -4.95
CA GLN A 142 8.72 -7.00 -4.99
C GLN A 142 7.67 -6.64 -6.03
N ILE A 143 6.65 -5.89 -5.63
CA ILE A 143 5.64 -5.31 -6.51
C ILE A 143 6.00 -3.87 -6.82
N GLY A 144 5.94 -3.51 -8.10
CA GLY A 144 6.17 -2.17 -8.60
C GLY A 144 5.00 -1.63 -9.42
N LEU A 145 5.08 -0.34 -9.77
CA LEU A 145 4.24 0.32 -10.75
C LEU A 145 5.15 0.74 -11.92
N ALA A 146 4.76 0.39 -13.14
CA ALA A 146 5.48 0.65 -14.37
C ALA A 146 4.65 1.50 -15.33
N TRP A 147 5.33 2.32 -16.16
CA TRP A 147 4.77 3.10 -17.27
C TRP A 147 5.86 3.40 -18.30
N LEU A 148 5.46 3.79 -19.53
CA LEU A 148 6.41 4.15 -20.57
C LEU A 148 7.20 5.40 -20.18
N ALA A 149 8.54 5.37 -20.40
CA ALA A 149 9.43 6.45 -19.99
C ALA A 149 9.23 7.75 -20.77
N ASP A 150 8.76 7.64 -22.00
CA ASP A 150 8.45 8.76 -22.92
C ASP A 150 7.05 9.36 -22.68
N ARG A 151 6.21 8.72 -21.86
CA ARG A 151 4.87 9.24 -21.52
C ARG A 151 4.92 10.03 -20.23
N THR A 152 4.80 11.35 -20.37
CA THR A 152 4.60 12.29 -19.25
C THR A 152 3.18 12.84 -19.37
N ASP A 153 2.28 12.34 -18.57
CA ASP A 153 0.86 12.68 -18.54
C ASP A 153 0.48 13.08 -17.11
N ALA A 154 -0.30 14.14 -16.96
CA ALA A 154 -0.76 14.62 -15.67
C ALA A 154 -1.57 13.57 -14.90
N ALA A 155 -2.30 12.71 -15.60
CA ALA A 155 -3.07 11.62 -15.02
C ALA A 155 -2.14 10.51 -14.47
N ILE A 156 -1.08 10.17 -15.20
CA ILE A 156 -0.04 9.23 -14.76
C ILE A 156 0.62 9.75 -13.48
N GLU A 157 1.06 11.01 -13.48
CA GLU A 157 1.70 11.64 -12.32
C GLU A 157 0.77 11.69 -11.09
N GLU A 158 -0.51 11.97 -11.28
CA GLU A 158 -1.50 11.96 -10.20
C GLU A 158 -1.70 10.55 -9.65
N PHE A 159 -1.81 9.53 -10.51
CA PHE A 159 -1.92 8.14 -10.06
C PHE A 159 -0.68 7.69 -9.28
N ILE A 160 0.52 8.01 -9.73
CA ILE A 160 1.78 7.78 -9.01
C ILE A 160 1.72 8.47 -7.63
N GLY A 161 1.22 9.70 -7.57
CA GLY A 161 1.01 10.43 -6.33
C GLY A 161 0.06 9.71 -5.37
N ILE A 162 -1.05 9.18 -5.88
CA ILE A 162 -2.03 8.41 -5.12
C ILE A 162 -1.42 7.12 -4.56
N VAL A 163 -0.70 6.38 -5.39
CA VAL A 163 -0.06 5.12 -5.01
C VAL A 163 1.00 5.34 -3.93
N ARG A 164 1.78 6.42 -4.03
CA ARG A 164 2.77 6.84 -3.02
C ARG A 164 2.16 7.48 -1.76
N GLY A 165 0.85 7.58 -1.68
CA GLY A 165 0.15 8.11 -0.51
C GLY A 165 0.18 9.63 -0.38
N ARG A 166 0.47 10.39 -1.46
CA ARG A 166 0.38 11.86 -1.44
C ARG A 166 -1.06 12.29 -1.15
N THR A 167 -1.19 13.28 -0.28
CA THR A 167 -2.51 13.85 0.06
C THR A 167 -2.92 14.90 -0.98
N ALA A 168 -4.23 15.20 -1.03
CA ALA A 168 -4.79 16.23 -1.92
C ALA A 168 -4.18 17.65 -1.73
N ARG A 169 -3.44 17.87 -0.64
CA ARG A 169 -2.78 19.14 -0.31
C ARG A 169 -1.31 19.20 -0.72
N SER A 170 -0.78 18.19 -1.42
CA SER A 170 0.61 18.21 -1.87
C SER A 170 0.80 19.26 -2.96
N SER A 171 1.81 20.15 -2.81
CA SER A 171 2.14 21.22 -3.76
C SER A 171 2.59 20.74 -5.16
N ARG A 172 2.72 19.43 -5.35
CA ARG A 172 3.07 18.80 -6.64
C ARG A 172 1.84 18.33 -7.43
N GLN A 173 0.63 18.61 -6.97
CA GLN A 173 -0.59 18.27 -7.71
C GLN A 173 -0.86 19.32 -8.80
N PRO A 174 -1.19 18.91 -10.04
CA PRO A 174 -1.54 19.84 -11.11
C PRO A 174 -2.67 20.79 -10.73
N SER A 175 -3.70 20.32 -10.01
CA SER A 175 -4.82 21.12 -9.54
C SER A 175 -4.43 22.25 -8.56
N VAL A 176 -3.37 22.06 -7.79
CA VAL A 176 -2.87 23.09 -6.85
C VAL A 176 -2.00 24.12 -7.58
N GLN A 177 -1.26 23.69 -8.62
CA GLN A 177 -0.49 24.60 -9.46
C GLN A 177 -1.40 25.54 -10.26
N GLU A 178 -2.45 25.02 -10.88
CA GLU A 178 -3.42 25.85 -11.61
C GLU A 178 -4.14 26.87 -10.69
N GLN A 179 -4.47 26.49 -9.45
CA GLN A 179 -5.06 27.41 -8.46
C GLN A 179 -4.07 28.48 -7.99
N GLN A 180 -2.77 28.13 -7.86
CA GLN A 180 -1.74 29.12 -7.50
C GLN A 180 -1.44 30.10 -8.64
N GLU A 181 -1.47 29.64 -9.90
CA GLU A 181 -1.32 30.52 -11.05
C GLU A 181 -2.51 31.46 -11.22
N LYS A 182 -3.75 30.96 -11.03
CA LYS A 182 -4.96 31.79 -11.03
C LYS A 182 -4.98 32.83 -9.91
N THR A 183 -4.43 32.52 -8.74
CA THR A 183 -4.33 33.48 -7.63
C THR A 183 -3.19 34.47 -7.80
N LYS A 184 -2.07 34.11 -8.45
CA LYS A 184 -0.99 35.03 -8.79
C LYS A 184 -1.40 36.01 -9.91
N GLY A 185 -2.07 35.52 -10.96
CA GLY A 185 -2.60 36.36 -12.05
C GLY A 185 -3.65 37.39 -11.58
N ARG A 186 -4.39 37.10 -10.50
CA ARG A 186 -5.40 38.02 -9.95
C ARG A 186 -4.82 39.10 -9.03
N LYS A 187 -3.61 38.88 -8.46
CA LYS A 187 -2.92 39.90 -7.64
C LYS A 187 -2.16 40.92 -8.47
N THR A 188 -1.68 40.56 -9.65
CA THR A 188 -0.95 41.49 -10.55
C THR A 188 -1.87 42.41 -11.33
N SER A 189 -3.16 42.07 -11.51
CA SER A 189 -4.14 42.96 -12.20
C SER A 189 -4.83 44.01 -11.30
N LYS A 190 -4.61 43.97 -9.96
CA LYS A 190 -5.15 44.96 -9.05
C LYS A 190 -4.18 46.09 -8.65
N THR A 191 -2.89 46.00 -9.04
CA THR A 191 -1.88 47.01 -8.63
C THR A 191 -1.64 48.08 -9.73
N SER A 192 -2.30 47.99 -10.90
CA SER A 192 -2.09 48.94 -12.00
C SER A 192 -3.17 49.98 -12.17
N LYS A 193 -4.03 50.23 -11.21
CA LYS A 193 -5.14 51.24 -11.34
C LYS A 193 -5.18 52.31 -10.27
N ASN A 194 -4.12 52.54 -9.49
CA ASN A 194 -4.11 53.63 -8.53
C ASN A 194 -2.74 54.33 -8.53
N THR A 195 -2.40 55.02 -9.58
CA THR A 195 -1.35 56.05 -9.59
C THR A 195 -1.70 57.14 -10.63
N ALA A 196 -2.63 57.97 -10.27
CA ALA A 196 -2.74 59.31 -10.86
C ALA A 196 -3.58 60.16 -9.91
N GLN A 197 -2.97 61.28 -9.52
CA GLN A 197 -3.51 62.40 -8.71
C GLN A 197 -3.29 62.32 -7.22
N ASN A 198 -2.28 62.95 -6.69
CA ASN A 198 -2.41 64.29 -6.09
C ASN A 198 -1.00 64.83 -5.69
N ASP A 199 -0.68 65.97 -6.24
CA ASP A 199 0.37 66.89 -5.85
C ASP A 199 -0.08 67.62 -4.57
N GLY A 200 0.87 67.99 -3.69
CA GLY A 200 0.68 69.12 -2.81
C GLY A 200 1.00 68.91 -1.30
N GLY A 201 2.15 69.41 -0.88
CA GLY A 201 2.19 70.20 0.35
C GLY A 201 2.83 69.63 1.61
N ALA A 202 4.08 70.04 1.84
CA ALA A 202 4.62 70.60 3.08
C ALA A 202 4.77 69.78 4.38
N ALA A 203 6.04 69.60 4.74
CA ALA A 203 6.71 69.90 6.02
C ALA A 203 6.08 69.50 7.38
N GLY A 204 6.86 68.77 8.18
CA GLY A 204 6.63 68.63 9.60
C GLY A 204 7.57 67.68 10.31
N LYS A 205 8.57 68.25 10.97
CA LYS A 205 9.53 67.62 11.88
C LYS A 205 8.85 66.90 13.08
N GLY A 206 9.50 65.88 13.57
CA GLY A 206 9.22 65.39 14.93
C GLY A 206 9.97 64.09 15.25
N ALA A 207 11.14 64.23 15.86
CA ALA A 207 11.86 63.18 16.56
C ALA A 207 11.10 62.79 17.86
N ASN A 208 11.11 61.56 18.24
CA ASN A 208 11.43 61.19 19.61
C ASN A 208 11.76 59.72 19.83
N ALA A 209 12.77 59.51 20.63
CA ALA A 209 13.36 58.29 21.11
C ALA A 209 12.63 57.76 22.35
N GLY A 210 12.74 56.47 22.61
CA GLY A 210 12.40 55.85 23.90
C GLY A 210 12.50 54.34 23.79
N LYS A 211 13.57 53.72 24.09
CA LYS A 211 14.17 53.06 25.25
C LYS A 211 13.16 52.39 26.21
N GLY A 212 13.47 51.13 26.52
CA GLY A 212 13.04 50.41 27.73
C GLY A 212 12.84 48.94 27.39
N SER A 213 13.80 48.02 27.61
CA SER A 213 14.28 47.43 28.84
C SER A 213 13.37 46.37 29.45
N GLY A 214 13.80 45.13 29.39
CA GLY A 214 13.98 44.32 30.58
C GLY A 214 12.88 43.33 30.96
N GLY A 215 13.29 42.08 31.17
CA GLY A 215 12.45 41.17 31.95
C GLY A 215 12.72 39.69 31.74
N ARG A 216 13.80 39.23 32.29
CA ARG A 216 14.24 37.86 32.55
C ARG A 216 13.50 37.32 33.79
N ARG A 217 13.09 36.03 33.81
CA ARG A 217 13.03 35.06 34.94
C ARG A 217 12.36 33.78 34.39
N GLN A 218 13.01 32.61 34.32
CA GLN A 218 13.57 31.70 35.34
C GLN A 218 12.55 31.07 36.28
N GLY A 219 12.58 29.73 36.30
CA GLY A 219 12.16 28.84 37.38
C GLY A 219 10.87 28.07 37.08
N GLY A 220 10.76 26.75 37.29
CA GLY A 220 11.49 25.77 38.00
C GLY A 220 10.77 24.43 37.89
N SER A 221 11.57 23.34 37.76
CA SER A 221 11.58 22.08 38.49
C SER A 221 10.28 21.41 38.94
N GLY A 222 10.04 20.20 38.48
CA GLY A 222 9.75 18.86 38.89
C GLY A 222 9.04 18.60 40.24
N PRO A 223 9.01 17.34 40.77
CA PRO A 223 8.45 16.09 40.23
C PRO A 223 7.46 15.42 41.25
N ALA A 224 7.08 14.19 41.05
CA ALA A 224 6.63 13.14 41.99
C ALA A 224 5.25 12.56 41.64
N ALA A 225 5.12 11.26 41.32
CA ALA A 225 5.05 10.09 42.14
C ALA A 225 3.69 9.86 42.88
N GLY A 226 3.13 8.68 42.67
CA GLY A 226 2.01 8.09 43.44
C GLY A 226 1.31 7.03 42.59
N LYS A 227 1.65 5.75 42.61
CA LYS A 227 1.34 4.63 43.55
C LYS A 227 -0.16 4.52 43.89
N GLN A 228 -0.75 3.41 43.50
CA GLN A 228 -1.39 2.33 44.26
C GLN A 228 -2.50 1.70 43.46
N SER A 229 -2.44 0.41 43.09
CA SER A 229 -2.84 -0.77 43.83
C SER A 229 -4.36 -0.94 43.92
N GLY A 230 -4.84 -2.01 43.32
CA GLY A 230 -6.21 -2.50 43.47
C GLY A 230 -6.33 -3.95 42.98
N LYS A 231 -6.13 -4.87 43.93
CA LYS A 231 -6.41 -6.32 43.89
C LYS A 231 -7.90 -6.59 43.70
N GLY A 232 -8.23 -7.64 42.99
CA GLY A 232 -9.56 -8.25 43.04
C GLY A 232 -9.65 -9.55 42.22
N LYS A 233 -9.46 -10.67 42.88
CA LYS A 233 -9.91 -12.04 42.54
C LYS A 233 -10.95 -12.38 43.60
N PRO A 234 -11.73 -13.50 43.57
CA PRO A 234 -12.08 -14.51 42.57
C PRO A 234 -13.58 -14.93 42.65
N GLY A 235 -13.97 -15.90 41.91
CA GLY A 235 -15.19 -16.69 42.08
C GLY A 235 -15.77 -17.10 40.73
N GLY A 236 -15.91 -18.31 40.40
CA GLY A 236 -16.44 -19.48 40.97
C GLY A 236 -17.23 -20.19 39.91
N GLY A 237 -16.84 -21.32 39.49
CA GLY A 237 -17.36 -22.60 39.31
C GLY A 237 -18.78 -22.77 38.70
N ARG A 238 -18.84 -23.63 37.63
CA ARG A 238 -19.87 -24.70 37.56
C ARG A 238 -19.67 -25.51 36.28
N THR A 239 -19.25 -26.74 36.47
CA THR A 239 -19.53 -27.85 35.52
C THR A 239 -20.99 -28.30 35.69
N PRO A 240 -21.58 -28.90 34.66
CA PRO A 240 -22.24 -30.20 34.81
C PRO A 240 -21.87 -31.19 33.69
N LYS A 241 -21.37 -32.35 34.12
CA LYS A 241 -21.87 -33.74 33.94
C LYS A 241 -22.78 -33.96 32.68
N GLY A 242 -22.33 -34.66 31.70
CA GLY A 242 -22.41 -36.09 31.51
C GLY A 242 -23.80 -36.60 31.05
N ARG A 243 -23.86 -37.19 29.88
CA ARG A 243 -24.71 -38.34 29.59
C ARG A 243 -24.15 -39.13 28.38
N GLY A 244 -23.95 -40.39 28.66
CA GLY A 244 -23.40 -41.39 27.77
C GLY A 244 -24.39 -41.97 26.75
N PRO A 245 -24.11 -43.11 26.14
CA PRO A 245 -24.42 -43.44 24.76
C PRO A 245 -25.73 -44.22 24.62
N ARG A 246 -26.38 -44.07 23.43
CA ARG A 246 -27.42 -45.01 23.00
C ARG A 246 -27.00 -45.71 21.70
N ARG A 247 -26.80 -47.02 21.85
CA ARG A 247 -26.84 -48.06 20.81
C ARG A 247 -28.27 -48.20 20.22
N GLY A 248 -28.38 -48.62 18.99
CA GLY A 248 -29.53 -49.20 18.35
C GLY A 248 -29.40 -49.09 16.84
N ARG A 249 -28.91 -50.12 16.18
CA ARG A 249 -29.58 -51.23 15.49
C ARG A 249 -30.65 -50.74 14.48
N ARG A 250 -30.36 -50.74 13.22
CA ARG A 250 -30.69 -51.77 12.22
C ARG A 250 -29.95 -51.42 10.92
#